data_b60e482ecc7929e9ba17e20118d67099
#
_entry.id   b60e482ecc7929e9ba17e20118d67099
#
_cell.length_a   1.000
_cell.length_b   1.000
_cell.length_c   1.000
_cell.angle_alpha   90.00
_cell.angle_beta   90.00
_cell.angle_gamma   90.00
#
_symmetry.space_group_name_H-M   'P 1'
#
loop_
_entity.id
_entity.type
_entity.pdbx_description
1 polymer ?
#
loop_
_entity_poly.entity_id
_entity_poly.type
_entity_poly.pdbx_seq_one_letter_code
_entity_poly.pdbx_strand_id
1 'polypeptide(L)'
;ERVLFAGDVIFRECTPMGWTGSYEKWLKIIDLIIALDPEVIVPGHGPVCGLEGAMEMKTYLDYVREESSSFFARGMSALDAAKRIDLGPYSAWNAPARVYLNVERAYREFRHEVEDQPWDTAKSFDHIYKVAKSRGIRVEF
;
A
#
# COMPACT_ATOMS: atom_id res chain seq x y z
N GLU A 1 2.52 -2.83 -29.80
CA GLU A 1 3.22 -2.82 -28.50
C GLU A 1 2.18 -2.72 -27.38
N ARG A 2 2.22 -3.67 -26.44
CA ARG A 2 1.29 -3.69 -25.30
C ARG A 2 1.94 -2.95 -24.11
N VAL A 3 1.96 -1.61 -24.18
CA VAL A 3 2.49 -0.74 -23.13
C VAL A 3 1.33 -0.14 -22.34
N LEU A 4 1.36 -0.30 -21.02
CA LEU A 4 0.40 0.26 -20.09
C LEU A 4 1.05 1.37 -19.26
N PHE A 5 0.53 2.57 -19.31
CA PHE A 5 0.84 3.65 -18.38
C PHE A 5 -0.12 3.58 -17.21
N ALA A 6 0.34 2.97 -16.11
CA ALA A 6 -0.52 2.65 -14.97
C ALA A 6 -0.65 3.80 -13.95
N GLY A 7 0.25 4.79 -14.00
CA GLY A 7 0.28 5.85 -12.97
C GLY A 7 0.29 5.27 -11.56
N ASP A 8 -0.36 5.96 -10.62
CA ASP A 8 -0.40 5.57 -9.20
C ASP A 8 -1.32 4.37 -8.90
N VAL A 9 -1.76 3.64 -9.93
CA VAL A 9 -2.38 2.32 -9.75
C VAL A 9 -1.32 1.27 -9.46
N ILE A 10 -0.12 1.41 -10.07
CA ILE A 10 1.02 0.50 -9.85
C ILE A 10 2.21 1.29 -9.28
N PHE A 11 2.78 0.75 -8.21
CA PHE A 11 4.04 1.16 -7.60
C PHE A 11 5.01 -0.01 -7.70
N ARG A 12 6.24 0.24 -8.09
CA ARG A 12 7.30 -0.78 -8.19
C ARG A 12 8.45 -0.45 -7.24
N GLU A 13 8.81 -1.41 -6.39
CA GLU A 13 9.89 -1.23 -5.39
C GLU A 13 9.71 0.02 -4.50
N CYS A 14 8.46 0.43 -4.32
CA CYS A 14 8.07 1.59 -3.52
C CYS A 14 6.77 1.29 -2.81
N THR A 15 6.71 1.58 -1.50
CA THR A 15 5.48 1.38 -0.73
C THR A 15 4.38 2.32 -1.23
N PRO A 16 3.25 1.80 -1.68
CA PRO A 16 2.19 2.60 -2.30
C PRO A 16 1.52 3.55 -1.30
N MET A 17 0.94 4.64 -1.83
CA MET A 17 0.21 5.63 -1.04
C MET A 17 -1.29 5.44 -1.25
N GLY A 18 -1.96 4.79 -0.31
CA GLY A 18 -3.39 4.48 -0.38
C GLY A 18 -4.32 5.62 0.06
N TRP A 19 -4.17 6.83 -0.49
CA TRP A 19 -4.96 8.00 -0.09
C TRP A 19 -6.41 7.99 -0.56
N THR A 20 -6.71 7.39 -1.70
CA THR A 20 -8.01 7.44 -2.36
C THR A 20 -8.53 6.06 -2.72
N GLY A 21 -9.82 5.95 -2.96
CA GLY A 21 -10.47 4.72 -3.36
C GLY A 21 -10.57 3.67 -2.25
N SER A 22 -11.09 2.50 -2.56
CA SER A 22 -11.11 1.36 -1.67
C SER A 22 -10.00 0.36 -1.99
N TYR A 23 -9.56 -0.36 -0.97
CA TYR A 23 -8.58 -1.44 -1.10
C TYR A 23 -9.07 -2.52 -2.06
N GLU A 24 -10.35 -2.91 -1.91
CA GLU A 24 -10.97 -3.92 -2.76
C GLU A 24 -11.01 -3.49 -4.23
N LYS A 25 -11.37 -2.23 -4.52
CA LYS A 25 -11.38 -1.71 -5.89
C LYS A 25 -9.97 -1.66 -6.47
N TRP A 26 -8.99 -1.28 -5.66
CA TRP A 26 -7.59 -1.26 -6.10
C TRP A 26 -7.11 -2.65 -6.51
N LEU A 27 -7.34 -3.66 -5.69
CA LEU A 27 -7.01 -5.05 -6.03
C LEU A 27 -7.71 -5.52 -7.30
N LYS A 28 -9.00 -5.19 -7.49
CA LYS A 28 -9.74 -5.50 -8.73
C LYS A 28 -9.14 -4.84 -9.96
N ILE A 29 -8.67 -3.58 -9.85
CA ILE A 29 -8.01 -2.89 -10.97
C ILE A 29 -6.68 -3.58 -11.30
N ILE A 30 -5.92 -4.00 -10.30
CA ILE A 30 -4.67 -4.74 -10.54
C ILE A 30 -4.96 -6.10 -11.20
N ASP A 31 -6.03 -6.81 -10.81
CA ASP A 31 -6.46 -8.03 -11.48
C ASP A 31 -6.82 -7.80 -12.95
N LEU A 32 -7.46 -6.67 -13.27
CA LEU A 32 -7.73 -6.28 -14.66
C LEU A 32 -6.44 -6.00 -15.43
N ILE A 33 -5.46 -5.34 -14.82
CA ILE A 33 -4.15 -5.10 -15.43
C ILE A 33 -3.45 -6.43 -15.73
N ILE A 34 -3.49 -7.37 -14.78
CA ILE A 34 -2.92 -8.70 -14.96
C ILE A 34 -3.61 -9.44 -16.12
N ALA A 35 -4.95 -9.35 -16.19
CA ALA A 35 -5.72 -9.99 -17.26
C ALA A 35 -5.49 -9.36 -18.65
N LEU A 36 -5.12 -8.06 -18.72
CA LEU A 36 -4.73 -7.40 -19.97
C LEU A 36 -3.38 -7.88 -20.50
N ASP A 37 -2.58 -8.51 -19.66
CA ASP A 37 -1.28 -9.09 -20.01
C ASP A 37 -0.37 -8.09 -20.78
N PRO A 38 -0.07 -6.91 -20.21
CA PRO A 38 0.83 -5.94 -20.86
C PRO A 38 2.27 -6.46 -20.87
N GLU A 39 2.98 -6.16 -21.95
CA GLU A 39 4.42 -6.46 -22.08
C GLU A 39 5.27 -5.51 -21.24
N VAL A 40 4.81 -4.25 -21.15
CA VAL A 40 5.51 -3.20 -20.40
C VAL A 40 4.49 -2.43 -19.56
N ILE A 41 4.81 -2.21 -18.30
CA ILE A 41 4.06 -1.36 -17.37
C ILE A 41 4.95 -0.19 -16.96
N VAL A 42 4.45 1.03 -17.16
CA VAL A 42 5.05 2.26 -16.63
C VAL A 42 4.28 2.63 -15.37
N PRO A 43 4.86 2.36 -14.18
CA PRO A 43 4.22 2.68 -12.90
C PRO A 43 4.28 4.18 -12.61
N GLY A 44 3.46 4.65 -11.65
CA GLY A 44 3.56 6.02 -11.14
C GLY A 44 4.84 6.27 -10.36
N HIS A 45 5.34 5.23 -9.67
CA HIS A 45 6.57 5.27 -8.88
C HIS A 45 7.37 3.99 -9.06
N GLY A 46 8.69 4.14 -9.12
CA GLY A 46 9.64 3.04 -9.28
C GLY A 46 9.99 2.74 -10.74
N PRO A 47 10.77 1.70 -11.01
CA PRO A 47 11.24 1.37 -12.36
C PRO A 47 10.12 0.82 -13.24
N VAL A 48 10.26 1.00 -14.55
CA VAL A 48 9.44 0.32 -15.56
C VAL A 48 9.59 -1.20 -15.36
N CYS A 49 8.49 -1.93 -15.51
CA CYS A 49 8.46 -3.37 -15.26
C CYS A 49 7.58 -4.11 -16.27
N GLY A 50 7.55 -5.41 -16.18
CA GLY A 50 6.56 -6.26 -16.82
C GLY A 50 5.41 -6.61 -15.87
N LEU A 51 4.73 -7.70 -16.16
CA LEU A 51 3.58 -8.18 -15.41
C LEU A 51 3.95 -8.55 -13.95
N GLU A 52 5.20 -8.98 -13.73
CA GLU A 52 5.72 -9.32 -12.41
C GLU A 52 5.60 -8.17 -11.40
N GLY A 53 5.73 -6.91 -11.85
CA GLY A 53 5.59 -5.74 -10.99
C GLY A 53 4.15 -5.57 -10.47
N ALA A 54 3.15 -5.79 -11.30
CA ALA A 54 1.75 -5.77 -10.89
C ALA A 54 1.42 -6.92 -9.93
N MET A 55 1.93 -8.11 -10.22
CA MET A 55 1.75 -9.30 -9.37
C MET A 55 2.40 -9.13 -7.99
N GLU A 56 3.61 -8.58 -7.94
CA GLU A 56 4.31 -8.31 -6.69
C GLU A 56 3.57 -7.28 -5.84
N MET A 57 3.11 -6.19 -6.46
CA MET A 57 2.31 -5.18 -5.75
C MET A 57 0.99 -5.77 -5.23
N LYS A 58 0.30 -6.59 -6.03
CA LYS A 58 -0.90 -7.30 -5.58
C LYS A 58 -0.61 -8.15 -4.35
N THR A 59 0.45 -8.95 -4.39
CA THR A 59 0.86 -9.81 -3.27
C THR A 59 1.14 -8.99 -2.01
N TYR A 60 1.82 -7.84 -2.15
CA TYR A 60 2.04 -6.92 -1.04
C TYR A 60 0.71 -6.41 -0.45
N LEU A 61 -0.21 -5.94 -1.30
CA LEU A 61 -1.49 -5.39 -0.85
C LEU A 61 -2.36 -6.46 -0.17
N ASP A 62 -2.45 -7.66 -0.75
CA ASP A 62 -3.19 -8.79 -0.16
C ASP A 62 -2.61 -9.13 1.22
N TYR A 63 -1.29 -9.24 1.34
CA TYR A 63 -0.60 -9.50 2.60
C TYR A 63 -0.89 -8.42 3.66
N VAL A 64 -0.72 -7.13 3.32
CA VAL A 64 -0.96 -6.05 4.27
C VAL A 64 -2.42 -6.02 4.72
N ARG A 65 -3.37 -6.30 3.82
CA ARG A 65 -4.80 -6.35 4.16
C ARG A 65 -5.12 -7.51 5.11
N GLU A 66 -4.55 -8.69 4.88
CA GLU A 66 -4.73 -9.87 5.74
C GLU A 66 -4.18 -9.63 7.14
N GLU A 67 -2.95 -9.16 7.25
CA GLU A 67 -2.33 -8.81 8.53
C GLU A 67 -3.12 -7.71 9.25
N SER A 68 -3.56 -6.68 8.52
CA SER A 68 -4.40 -5.61 9.06
C SER A 68 -5.71 -6.14 9.64
N SER A 69 -6.35 -7.10 8.98
CA SER A 69 -7.57 -7.76 9.47
C SER A 69 -7.32 -8.49 10.78
N SER A 70 -6.21 -9.23 10.87
CA SER A 70 -5.82 -9.92 12.10
C SER A 70 -5.56 -8.95 13.26
N PHE A 71 -4.88 -7.83 13.02
CA PHE A 71 -4.64 -6.81 14.05
C PHE A 71 -5.93 -6.08 14.44
N PHE A 72 -6.80 -5.76 13.48
CA PHE A 72 -8.08 -5.11 13.72
C PHE A 72 -8.99 -5.97 14.60
N ALA A 73 -9.10 -7.27 14.32
CA ALA A 73 -9.89 -8.21 15.12
C ALA A 73 -9.42 -8.31 16.57
N ARG A 74 -8.14 -8.01 16.84
CA ARG A 74 -7.56 -7.95 18.20
C ARG A 74 -7.69 -6.58 18.86
N GLY A 75 -8.40 -5.63 18.24
CA GLY A 75 -8.62 -4.28 18.78
C GLY A 75 -7.38 -3.38 18.74
N MET A 76 -6.36 -3.72 17.93
CA MET A 76 -5.14 -2.92 17.81
C MET A 76 -5.41 -1.65 17.01
N SER A 77 -4.75 -0.54 17.36
CA SER A 77 -4.80 0.68 16.55
C SER A 77 -4.06 0.50 15.23
N ALA A 78 -4.47 1.22 14.17
CA ALA A 78 -3.78 1.17 12.89
C ALA A 78 -2.30 1.58 12.99
N LEU A 79 -1.97 2.55 13.86
CA LEU A 79 -0.59 2.95 14.12
C LEU A 79 0.23 1.82 14.73
N ASP A 80 -0.31 1.13 15.74
CA ASP A 80 0.41 0.04 16.40
C ASP A 80 0.51 -1.19 15.50
N ALA A 81 -0.51 -1.47 14.70
CA ALA A 81 -0.47 -2.49 13.66
C ALA A 81 0.63 -2.19 12.63
N ALA A 82 0.70 -0.96 12.10
CA ALA A 82 1.73 -0.54 11.16
C ALA A 82 3.15 -0.61 11.73
N LYS A 83 3.32 -0.42 13.03
CA LYS A 83 4.63 -0.60 13.68
C LYS A 83 5.03 -2.07 13.80
N ARG A 84 4.07 -3.00 13.87
CA ARG A 84 4.29 -4.42 14.17
C ARG A 84 4.27 -5.32 12.95
N ILE A 85 3.58 -4.92 11.88
CA ILE A 85 3.50 -5.73 10.66
C ILE A 85 4.91 -6.07 10.15
N ASP A 86 5.17 -7.34 9.90
CA ASP A 86 6.45 -7.76 9.33
C ASP A 86 6.42 -7.49 7.81
N LEU A 87 7.26 -6.59 7.35
CA LEU A 87 7.34 -6.26 5.93
C LEU A 87 8.18 -7.25 5.12
N GLY A 88 8.94 -8.12 5.80
CA GLY A 88 9.78 -9.09 5.09
C GLY A 88 10.61 -8.42 3.99
N PRO A 89 10.55 -8.92 2.74
CA PRO A 89 11.29 -8.34 1.61
C PRO A 89 10.87 -6.89 1.27
N TYR A 90 9.65 -6.50 1.56
CA TYR A 90 9.12 -5.15 1.29
C TYR A 90 9.74 -4.06 2.17
N SER A 91 10.48 -4.46 3.22
CA SER A 91 11.25 -3.51 4.04
C SER A 91 12.38 -2.83 3.26
N ALA A 92 12.82 -3.43 2.14
CA ALA A 92 13.82 -2.87 1.23
C ALA A 92 13.24 -1.91 0.19
N TRP A 93 11.93 -1.80 0.08
CA TRP A 93 11.27 -0.87 -0.83
C TRP A 93 11.48 0.58 -0.38
N ASN A 94 11.38 1.53 -1.33
CA ASN A 94 11.38 2.94 -1.00
C ASN A 94 10.22 3.28 -0.07
N ALA A 95 10.49 4.13 0.92
CA ALA A 95 9.54 4.65 1.89
C ALA A 95 8.68 3.58 2.62
N PRO A 96 9.27 2.53 3.22
CA PRO A 96 8.52 1.41 3.80
C PRO A 96 7.64 1.83 4.99
N ALA A 97 7.90 2.98 5.63
CA ALA A 97 7.04 3.52 6.69
C ALA A 97 5.65 3.95 6.20
N ARG A 98 5.48 4.15 4.89
CA ARG A 98 4.15 4.42 4.28
C ARG A 98 3.17 3.26 4.43
N VAL A 99 3.63 2.09 4.88
CA VAL A 99 2.74 0.97 5.25
C VAL A 99 1.62 1.40 6.19
N TYR A 100 1.84 2.44 7.02
CA TYR A 100 0.76 3.02 7.83
C TYR A 100 -0.46 3.42 6.99
N LEU A 101 -0.26 4.03 5.83
CA LEU A 101 -1.37 4.45 4.96
C LEU A 101 -2.17 3.24 4.45
N ASN A 102 -1.48 2.16 4.13
CA ASN A 102 -2.14 0.94 3.65
C ASN A 102 -2.90 0.23 4.77
N VAL A 103 -2.33 0.16 5.97
CA VAL A 103 -3.01 -0.37 7.16
C VAL A 103 -4.23 0.48 7.51
N GLU A 104 -4.10 1.82 7.56
CA GLU A 104 -5.23 2.71 7.88
C GLU A 104 -6.32 2.64 6.79
N ARG A 105 -5.94 2.48 5.51
CA ARG A 105 -6.92 2.27 4.43
C ARG A 105 -7.74 0.99 4.67
N ALA A 106 -7.08 -0.12 5.00
CA ALA A 106 -7.77 -1.36 5.32
C ALA A 106 -8.68 -1.19 6.56
N TYR A 107 -8.21 -0.51 7.59
CA TYR A 107 -8.98 -0.23 8.81
C TYR A 107 -10.23 0.61 8.55
N ARG A 108 -10.14 1.60 7.65
CA ARG A 108 -11.31 2.39 7.22
C ARG A 108 -12.38 1.53 6.57
N GLU A 109 -11.99 0.58 5.73
CA GLU A 109 -12.94 -0.40 5.15
C GLU A 109 -13.56 -1.30 6.23
N PHE A 110 -12.77 -1.80 7.17
CA PHE A 110 -13.28 -2.65 8.25
C PHE A 110 -14.22 -1.88 9.19
N ARG A 111 -14.05 -0.57 9.32
CA ARG A 111 -14.98 0.31 10.06
C ARG A 111 -16.15 0.78 9.23
N HIS A 112 -16.27 0.37 7.96
CA HIS A 112 -17.28 0.82 7.00
C HIS A 112 -17.34 2.34 6.84
N GLU A 113 -16.20 3.01 6.90
CA GLU A 113 -16.11 4.46 6.66
C GLU A 113 -16.38 4.78 5.18
N VAL A 114 -16.87 6.00 4.92
CA VAL A 114 -17.12 6.48 3.55
C VAL A 114 -15.79 6.50 2.79
N GLU A 115 -15.81 5.95 1.58
CA GLU A 115 -14.61 5.75 0.76
C GLU A 115 -13.78 7.03 0.55
N ASP A 116 -14.48 8.16 0.32
CA ASP A 116 -13.87 9.46 0.05
C ASP A 116 -13.72 10.34 1.30
N GLN A 117 -13.83 9.75 2.50
CA GLN A 117 -13.61 10.52 3.72
C GLN A 117 -12.21 11.12 3.74
N PRO A 118 -12.07 12.45 3.92
CA PRO A 118 -10.78 13.11 3.92
C PRO A 118 -9.83 12.52 4.96
N TRP A 119 -8.55 12.47 4.60
CA TRP A 119 -7.48 12.13 5.52
C TRP A 119 -7.06 13.38 6.31
N ASP A 120 -6.79 13.19 7.59
CA ASP A 120 -6.00 14.15 8.34
C ASP A 120 -4.53 13.96 7.91
N THR A 121 -4.11 14.79 6.96
CA THR A 121 -2.78 14.70 6.35
C THR A 121 -1.67 14.91 7.37
N ALA A 122 -1.82 15.89 8.26
CA ALA A 122 -0.81 16.16 9.29
C ALA A 122 -0.64 14.97 10.25
N LYS A 123 -1.75 14.40 10.70
CA LYS A 123 -1.75 13.19 11.53
C LYS A 123 -1.16 11.99 10.80
N SER A 124 -1.45 11.84 9.52
CA SER A 124 -0.94 10.74 8.72
C SER A 124 0.58 10.80 8.57
N PHE A 125 1.14 11.98 8.30
CA PHE A 125 2.60 12.17 8.25
C PHE A 125 3.27 11.98 9.62
N ASP A 126 2.65 12.43 10.70
CA ASP A 126 3.13 12.15 12.07
C ASP A 126 3.16 10.63 12.35
N HIS A 127 2.15 9.89 11.91
CA HIS A 127 2.10 8.44 12.07
C HIS A 127 3.15 7.73 11.21
N ILE A 128 3.38 8.14 9.96
CA ILE A 128 4.48 7.63 9.12
C ILE A 128 5.82 7.85 9.83
N TYR A 129 6.05 9.06 10.36
CA TYR A 129 7.25 9.36 11.15
C TYR A 129 7.42 8.43 12.35
N LYS A 130 6.35 8.20 13.11
CA LYS A 130 6.36 7.29 14.27
C LYS A 130 6.66 5.84 13.88
N VAL A 131 6.14 5.37 12.74
CA VAL A 131 6.47 4.04 12.21
C VAL A 131 7.94 3.97 11.80
N ALA A 132 8.45 4.95 11.05
CA ALA A 132 9.85 5.00 10.66
C ALA A 132 10.78 4.97 11.88
N LYS A 133 10.49 5.82 12.87
CA LYS A 133 11.27 5.88 14.12
C LYS A 133 11.25 4.54 14.88
N SER A 134 10.09 3.88 14.96
CA SER A 134 9.98 2.59 15.65
C SER A 134 10.75 1.46 14.96
N ARG A 135 10.96 1.58 13.65
CA ARG A 135 11.70 0.61 12.83
C ARG A 135 13.16 0.98 12.63
N GLY A 136 13.64 2.13 13.14
CA GLY A 136 15.00 2.60 12.97
C GLY A 136 15.36 2.92 11.51
N ILE A 137 14.36 3.28 10.68
CA ILE A 137 14.52 3.63 9.28
C ILE A 137 14.45 5.14 9.06
N ARG A 138 15.12 5.61 7.99
CA ARG A 138 15.04 7.01 7.58
C ARG A 138 13.60 7.36 7.16
N VAL A 139 13.16 8.56 7.52
CA VAL A 139 11.86 9.07 7.07
C VAL A 139 11.98 9.54 5.62
N GLU A 140 11.16 8.98 4.75
CA GLU A 140 11.00 9.39 3.35
C GLU A 140 9.51 9.62 3.11
N PHE A 141 9.18 10.81 2.64
CA PHE A 141 7.81 11.23 2.36
C PHE A 141 7.50 11.22 0.87
#